data_ee131bca4e5321e5d6d793f182871569
#
_entry.id   ee131bca4e5321e5d6d793f182871569
#
_cell.length_a   1.000
_cell.length_b   1.000
_cell.length_c   1.000
_cell.angle_alpha   90.00
_cell.angle_beta   90.00
_cell.angle_gamma   90.00
#
_symmetry.space_group_name_H-M   'P 1'
#
loop_
_entity.id
_entity.type
_entity.pdbx_description
1 polymer ?
#
loop_
_entity_poly.entity_id
_entity_poly.type
_entity_poly.pdbx_seq_one_letter_code
_entity_poly.pdbx_strand_id
1 'polypeptide(L)'
;LAREGRGPILATAESNVAVDNLLEGLLEAGIRAVRTGRPVKVRESLRQATLDAQLEQHPKQDEIAIIREENDDVQRALSTLKGREKGLAHRDIQYNKKEIRRLEKEMIASVLDNAQVICSTNIGTGHRVLDHRRFPIVLMDEATQAIEPSSMVPISKGCRQLILVGDHCQLPPTVISNDAQEGGLGRSLFERLIDVGIKSHMLTVQYRMHPVLREFPSARFYDGKLEDGCSAEERPAPAGVLWPDWDHPFAFIPITGSEIQEEEGGSRSNPSEAARIY
;
A
#
# COMPACT_ATOMS: atom_id res chain seq x y z
N LEU A 1 -3.49 0.41 -19.44
CA LEU A 1 -2.63 -0.79 -19.44
C LEU A 1 -3.43 -2.03 -19.04
N ALA A 2 -4.04 -2.07 -17.84
CA ALA A 2 -4.82 -3.23 -17.37
C ALA A 2 -6.02 -3.54 -18.29
N ARG A 3 -6.78 -2.52 -18.70
CA ARG A 3 -7.90 -2.65 -19.63
C ARG A 3 -7.49 -3.11 -21.05
N GLU A 4 -6.26 -2.85 -21.43
CA GLU A 4 -5.66 -3.29 -22.69
C GLU A 4 -5.07 -4.70 -22.63
N GLY A 5 -5.23 -5.41 -21.52
CA GLY A 5 -4.65 -6.73 -21.32
C GLY A 5 -3.13 -6.74 -21.18
N ARG A 6 -2.52 -5.60 -20.91
CA ARG A 6 -1.07 -5.46 -20.68
C ARG A 6 -0.79 -5.75 -19.20
N GLY A 7 -0.55 -7.00 -18.91
CA GLY A 7 -0.29 -7.42 -17.52
C GLY A 7 0.48 -8.75 -17.46
N PRO A 8 0.71 -9.27 -16.25
CA PRO A 8 0.29 -8.74 -14.94
C PRO A 8 1.03 -7.47 -14.53
N ILE A 9 0.31 -6.57 -13.86
CA ILE A 9 0.84 -5.29 -13.36
C ILE A 9 1.05 -5.41 -11.85
N LEU A 10 2.18 -4.92 -11.36
CA LEU A 10 2.44 -4.75 -9.93
C LEU A 10 2.31 -3.26 -9.57
N ALA A 11 1.32 -2.93 -8.77
CA ALA A 11 1.12 -1.57 -8.24
C ALA A 11 1.61 -1.51 -6.80
N THR A 12 2.54 -0.61 -6.52
CA THR A 12 3.21 -0.55 -5.22
C THR A 12 3.27 0.86 -4.66
N ALA A 13 3.44 0.96 -3.35
CA ALA A 13 3.79 2.20 -2.66
C ALA A 13 4.58 1.85 -1.38
N GLU A 14 5.18 2.86 -0.74
CA GLU A 14 5.91 2.64 0.52
C GLU A 14 4.94 2.37 1.68
N SER A 15 3.85 3.13 1.79
CA SER A 15 2.88 3.01 2.87
C SER A 15 1.68 2.12 2.53
N ASN A 16 1.06 1.51 3.57
CA ASN A 16 -0.18 0.76 3.39
C ASN A 16 -1.33 1.66 2.91
N VAL A 17 -1.38 2.91 3.40
CA VAL A 17 -2.44 3.87 3.03
C VAL A 17 -2.37 4.19 1.53
N ALA A 18 -1.18 4.44 0.99
CA ALA A 18 -1.02 4.70 -0.44
C ALA A 18 -1.41 3.48 -1.29
N VAL A 19 -1.04 2.26 -0.88
CA VAL A 19 -1.47 1.03 -1.58
C VAL A 19 -2.98 0.85 -1.52
N ASP A 20 -3.61 1.18 -0.39
CA ASP A 20 -5.07 1.08 -0.24
C ASP A 20 -5.80 2.11 -1.14
N ASN A 21 -5.26 3.32 -1.29
CA ASN A 21 -5.79 4.32 -2.23
C ASN A 21 -5.67 3.85 -3.69
N LEU A 22 -4.54 3.24 -4.07
CA LEU A 22 -4.38 2.62 -5.39
C LEU A 22 -5.41 1.51 -5.62
N LEU A 23 -5.60 0.63 -4.63
CA LEU A 23 -6.56 -0.47 -4.71
C LEU A 23 -7.99 0.05 -4.88
N GLU A 24 -8.40 1.03 -4.08
CA GLU A 24 -9.72 1.66 -4.14
C GLU A 24 -10.00 2.21 -5.53
N GLY A 25 -9.11 3.06 -6.06
CA GLY A 25 -9.26 3.62 -7.40
C GLY A 25 -9.28 2.57 -8.53
N LEU A 26 -8.53 1.46 -8.37
CA LEU A 26 -8.56 0.35 -9.32
C LEU A 26 -9.90 -0.38 -9.30
N LEU A 27 -10.46 -0.65 -8.12
CA LEU A 27 -11.76 -1.30 -7.96
C LEU A 27 -12.90 -0.42 -8.49
N GLU A 28 -12.89 0.89 -8.19
CA GLU A 28 -13.84 1.86 -8.75
C GLU A 28 -13.77 1.92 -10.28
N ALA A 29 -12.59 1.77 -10.85
CA ALA A 29 -12.38 1.69 -12.28
C ALA A 29 -12.79 0.33 -12.90
N GLY A 30 -13.31 -0.62 -12.10
CA GLY A 30 -13.72 -1.95 -12.54
C GLY A 30 -12.56 -2.88 -12.87
N ILE A 31 -11.35 -2.62 -12.36
CA ILE A 31 -10.16 -3.46 -12.56
C ILE A 31 -10.13 -4.55 -11.49
N ARG A 32 -9.90 -5.80 -11.90
CA ARG A 32 -9.68 -6.92 -10.96
C ARG A 32 -8.31 -6.76 -10.31
N ALA A 33 -8.30 -6.19 -9.13
CA ALA A 33 -7.10 -5.97 -8.33
C ALA A 33 -7.12 -6.83 -7.06
N VAL A 34 -5.95 -7.29 -6.64
CA VAL A 34 -5.76 -8.08 -5.42
C VAL A 34 -4.71 -7.44 -4.54
N ARG A 35 -5.03 -7.22 -3.27
CA ARG A 35 -4.12 -6.69 -2.25
C ARG A 35 -3.39 -7.82 -1.54
N THR A 36 -2.06 -7.82 -1.61
CA THR A 36 -1.22 -8.74 -0.80
C THR A 36 -0.68 -8.02 0.45
N GLY A 37 -0.58 -8.73 1.54
CA GLY A 37 -0.11 -8.23 2.84
C GLY A 37 -1.06 -8.57 3.97
N ARG A 38 -0.74 -8.15 5.20
CA ARG A 38 -1.54 -8.50 6.38
C ARG A 38 -2.90 -7.79 6.37
N PRO A 39 -4.04 -8.52 6.46
CA PRO A 39 -5.38 -7.94 6.39
C PRO A 39 -5.67 -6.86 7.44
N VAL A 40 -5.09 -7.00 8.65
CA VAL A 40 -5.27 -6.03 9.74
C VAL A 40 -4.69 -4.64 9.41
N LYS A 41 -3.83 -4.51 8.40
CA LYS A 41 -3.24 -3.26 7.93
C LYS A 41 -3.96 -2.68 6.73
N VAL A 42 -5.01 -3.34 6.24
CA VAL A 42 -5.83 -2.92 5.10
C VAL A 42 -7.10 -2.25 5.61
N ARG A 43 -7.50 -1.17 4.96
CA ARG A 43 -8.76 -0.46 5.26
C ARG A 43 -9.93 -1.43 5.20
N GLU A 44 -10.87 -1.33 6.14
CA GLU A 44 -11.95 -2.30 6.30
C GLU A 44 -12.80 -2.48 5.04
N SER A 45 -13.13 -1.39 4.34
CA SER A 45 -13.88 -1.41 3.08
C SER A 45 -13.19 -2.18 1.95
N LEU A 46 -11.87 -2.37 2.02
CA LEU A 46 -11.04 -3.02 1.00
C LEU A 46 -10.64 -4.45 1.37
N ARG A 47 -11.00 -4.95 2.56
CA ARG A 47 -10.60 -6.28 3.03
C ARG A 47 -11.02 -7.41 2.10
N GLN A 48 -12.18 -7.30 1.45
CA GLN A 48 -12.67 -8.30 0.50
C GLN A 48 -11.77 -8.44 -0.76
N ALA A 49 -10.99 -7.42 -1.08
CA ALA A 49 -10.04 -7.45 -2.18
C ALA A 49 -8.64 -7.95 -1.75
N THR A 50 -8.46 -8.37 -0.49
CA THR A 50 -7.21 -8.99 -0.04
C THR A 50 -7.10 -10.43 -0.54
N LEU A 51 -5.86 -10.88 -0.74
CA LEU A 51 -5.58 -12.26 -1.09
C LEU A 51 -6.19 -13.22 -0.05
N ASP A 52 -6.02 -12.93 1.24
CA ASP A 52 -6.51 -13.80 2.31
C ASP A 52 -8.03 -13.96 2.27
N ALA A 53 -8.80 -12.86 2.11
CA ALA A 53 -10.26 -12.93 2.01
C ALA A 53 -10.73 -13.69 0.75
N GLN A 54 -10.02 -13.54 -0.37
CA GLN A 54 -10.35 -14.27 -1.60
C GLN A 54 -10.00 -15.78 -1.49
N LEU A 55 -8.98 -16.13 -0.71
CA LEU A 55 -8.66 -17.53 -0.42
C LEU A 55 -9.70 -18.16 0.51
N GLU A 56 -10.20 -17.42 1.51
CA GLU A 56 -11.26 -17.88 2.40
C GLU A 56 -12.57 -18.21 1.64
N GLN A 57 -12.84 -17.48 0.57
CA GLN A 57 -14.05 -17.67 -0.27
C GLN A 57 -13.80 -18.60 -1.47
N HIS A 58 -12.60 -19.16 -1.61
CA HIS A 58 -12.26 -20.00 -2.75
C HIS A 58 -12.93 -21.37 -2.66
N PRO A 59 -13.51 -21.92 -3.76
CA PRO A 59 -14.25 -23.20 -3.74
C PRO A 59 -13.47 -24.39 -3.18
N LYS A 60 -12.12 -24.40 -3.30
CA LYS A 60 -11.28 -25.45 -2.74
C LYS A 60 -11.06 -25.34 -1.23
N GLN A 61 -11.58 -24.32 -0.57
CA GLN A 61 -11.45 -24.18 0.87
C GLN A 61 -12.22 -25.28 1.61
N ASP A 62 -13.37 -25.69 1.08
CA ASP A 62 -14.17 -26.80 1.64
C ASP A 62 -13.40 -28.13 1.58
N GLU A 63 -12.68 -28.38 0.47
CA GLU A 63 -11.83 -29.57 0.32
C GLU A 63 -10.70 -29.59 1.36
N ILE A 64 -10.06 -28.45 1.58
CA ILE A 64 -9.03 -28.31 2.63
C ILE A 64 -9.62 -28.51 4.02
N ALA A 65 -10.82 -28.03 4.29
CA ALA A 65 -11.48 -28.19 5.57
C ALA A 65 -11.74 -29.67 5.88
N ILE A 66 -12.23 -30.45 4.91
CA ILE A 66 -12.44 -31.90 5.02
C ILE A 66 -11.12 -32.61 5.36
N ILE A 67 -10.07 -32.32 4.60
CA ILE A 67 -8.75 -32.97 4.84
C ILE A 67 -8.18 -32.59 6.22
N ARG A 68 -8.42 -31.38 6.69
CA ARG A 68 -8.00 -30.96 8.05
C ARG A 68 -8.77 -31.71 9.12
N GLU A 69 -10.08 -31.89 8.97
CA GLU A 69 -10.90 -32.65 9.90
C GLU A 69 -10.44 -34.13 9.96
N GLU A 70 -10.20 -34.77 8.81
CA GLU A 70 -9.64 -36.11 8.74
C GLU A 70 -8.29 -36.22 9.46
N ASN A 71 -7.40 -35.24 9.30
CA ASN A 71 -6.12 -35.18 10.00
C ASN A 71 -6.30 -35.08 11.51
N ASP A 72 -7.24 -34.26 11.97
CA ASP A 72 -7.50 -34.08 13.40
C ASP A 72 -8.06 -35.37 14.02
N ASP A 73 -8.91 -36.09 13.29
CA ASP A 73 -9.42 -37.41 13.72
C ASP A 73 -8.29 -38.44 13.84
N VAL A 74 -7.46 -38.57 12.81
CA VAL A 74 -6.28 -39.45 12.85
C VAL A 74 -5.32 -39.06 13.98
N GLN A 75 -5.12 -37.80 14.21
CA GLN A 75 -4.23 -37.28 15.27
C GLN A 75 -4.78 -37.58 16.66
N ARG A 76 -6.09 -37.50 16.87
CA ARG A 76 -6.77 -37.92 18.11
C ARG A 76 -6.63 -39.42 18.35
N ALA A 77 -6.73 -40.23 17.31
CA ALA A 77 -6.57 -41.70 17.39
C ALA A 77 -5.12 -42.18 17.63
N LEU A 78 -4.10 -41.35 17.33
CA LEU A 78 -2.68 -41.74 17.42
C LEU A 78 -2.27 -42.21 18.81
N SER A 79 -2.90 -41.78 19.87
CA SER A 79 -2.59 -42.19 21.25
C SER A 79 -2.99 -43.63 21.54
N THR A 80 -3.99 -44.18 20.80
CA THR A 80 -4.52 -45.53 20.97
C THR A 80 -3.87 -46.52 20.01
N LEU A 81 -3.32 -46.06 18.89
CA LEU A 81 -2.69 -46.91 17.86
C LEU A 81 -1.29 -47.40 18.24
N LYS A 82 -0.95 -48.61 17.83
CA LYS A 82 0.36 -49.23 18.10
C LYS A 82 1.00 -49.84 16.83
N GLY A 83 2.30 -49.95 16.85
CA GLY A 83 3.06 -50.66 15.82
C GLY A 83 2.80 -50.20 14.40
N ARG A 84 2.39 -51.10 13.51
CA ARG A 84 2.16 -50.83 12.08
C ARG A 84 1.04 -49.82 11.83
N GLU A 85 -0.05 -49.86 12.62
CA GLU A 85 -1.17 -48.96 12.46
C GLU A 85 -0.78 -47.50 12.75
N LYS A 86 0.00 -47.27 13.81
CA LYS A 86 0.56 -45.95 14.11
C LYS A 86 1.47 -45.44 12.97
N GLY A 87 2.25 -46.35 12.35
CA GLY A 87 3.10 -46.02 11.21
C GLY A 87 2.27 -45.60 9.97
N LEU A 88 1.14 -46.25 9.72
CA LEU A 88 0.20 -45.86 8.64
C LEU A 88 -0.43 -44.52 8.92
N ALA A 89 -0.97 -44.31 10.10
CA ALA A 89 -1.58 -43.04 10.50
C ALA A 89 -0.62 -41.83 10.34
N HIS A 90 0.65 -41.99 10.68
CA HIS A 90 1.65 -40.96 10.42
C HIS A 90 1.87 -40.67 8.93
N ARG A 91 1.83 -41.72 8.07
CA ARG A 91 1.94 -41.53 6.63
C ARG A 91 0.73 -40.79 6.07
N ASP A 92 -0.46 -41.13 6.52
CA ASP A 92 -1.71 -40.47 6.09
C ASP A 92 -1.70 -38.97 6.46
N ILE A 93 -1.30 -38.65 7.70
CA ILE A 93 -1.12 -37.25 8.11
C ILE A 93 -0.10 -36.54 7.22
N GLN A 94 1.01 -37.15 6.86
CA GLN A 94 2.03 -36.54 6.01
C GLN A 94 1.52 -36.36 4.57
N TYR A 95 0.76 -37.34 4.05
CA TYR A 95 0.12 -37.23 2.75
C TYR A 95 -0.89 -36.08 2.73
N ASN A 96 -1.79 -36.02 3.70
CA ASN A 96 -2.79 -34.98 3.81
C ASN A 96 -2.16 -33.58 3.96
N LYS A 97 -1.08 -33.45 4.73
CA LYS A 97 -0.32 -32.20 4.82
C LYS A 97 0.28 -31.75 3.47
N LYS A 98 0.74 -32.71 2.64
CA LYS A 98 1.22 -32.37 1.30
C LYS A 98 0.08 -31.94 0.39
N GLU A 99 -1.06 -32.60 0.50
CA GLU A 99 -2.25 -32.31 -0.30
C GLU A 99 -2.80 -30.93 0.04
N ILE A 100 -2.96 -30.58 1.32
CA ILE A 100 -3.34 -29.23 1.75
C ILE A 100 -2.39 -28.18 1.14
N ARG A 101 -1.07 -28.39 1.24
CA ARG A 101 -0.09 -27.46 0.66
C ARG A 101 -0.21 -27.33 -0.86
N ARG A 102 -0.59 -28.41 -1.55
CA ARG A 102 -0.83 -28.39 -3.00
C ARG A 102 -2.04 -27.55 -3.32
N LEU A 103 -3.16 -27.80 -2.62
CA LEU A 103 -4.40 -27.04 -2.78
C LEU A 103 -4.23 -25.56 -2.46
N GLU A 104 -3.56 -25.23 -1.36
CA GLU A 104 -3.25 -23.84 -0.99
C GLU A 104 -2.44 -23.13 -2.09
N LYS A 105 -1.44 -23.79 -2.69
CA LYS A 105 -0.69 -23.21 -3.80
C LYS A 105 -1.55 -22.99 -5.04
N GLU A 106 -2.43 -23.94 -5.36
CA GLU A 106 -3.33 -23.85 -6.51
C GLU A 106 -4.34 -22.72 -6.31
N MET A 107 -4.89 -22.55 -5.10
CA MET A 107 -5.78 -21.45 -4.76
C MET A 107 -5.09 -20.09 -4.92
N ILE A 108 -3.90 -19.95 -4.35
CA ILE A 108 -3.08 -18.73 -4.50
C ILE A 108 -2.80 -18.44 -5.97
N ALA A 109 -2.41 -19.45 -6.74
CA ALA A 109 -2.16 -19.29 -8.17
C ALA A 109 -3.42 -18.83 -8.89
N SER A 110 -4.56 -19.47 -8.64
CA SER A 110 -5.85 -19.13 -9.24
C SER A 110 -6.26 -17.67 -8.97
N VAL A 111 -6.19 -17.22 -7.72
CA VAL A 111 -6.55 -15.84 -7.34
C VAL A 111 -5.62 -14.83 -8.01
N LEU A 112 -4.31 -15.06 -7.95
CA LEU A 112 -3.34 -14.13 -8.50
C LEU A 112 -3.28 -14.13 -10.03
N ASP A 113 -3.58 -15.25 -10.70
CA ASP A 113 -3.64 -15.33 -12.17
C ASP A 113 -4.88 -14.66 -12.74
N ASN A 114 -5.97 -14.63 -11.97
CA ASN A 114 -7.19 -13.93 -12.33
C ASN A 114 -7.09 -12.41 -12.10
N ALA A 115 -6.13 -11.95 -11.33
CA ALA A 115 -5.91 -10.52 -11.08
C ALA A 115 -5.22 -9.85 -12.27
N GLN A 116 -5.71 -8.67 -12.66
CA GLN A 116 -5.05 -7.80 -13.66
C GLN A 116 -3.95 -6.96 -13.01
N VAL A 117 -4.16 -6.60 -11.74
CA VAL A 117 -3.22 -5.79 -10.94
C VAL A 117 -3.06 -6.43 -9.57
N ILE A 118 -1.82 -6.56 -9.12
CA ILE A 118 -1.51 -6.95 -7.75
C ILE A 118 -1.00 -5.72 -7.02
N CYS A 119 -1.63 -5.39 -5.89
CA CYS A 119 -1.28 -4.26 -5.04
C CYS A 119 -0.51 -4.73 -3.81
N SER A 120 0.62 -4.10 -3.50
CA SER A 120 1.47 -4.44 -2.34
C SER A 120 2.29 -3.25 -1.89
N THR A 121 2.76 -3.25 -0.64
CA THR A 121 3.85 -2.34 -0.28
C THR A 121 5.15 -2.75 -0.98
N ASN A 122 6.07 -1.82 -1.19
CA ASN A 122 7.34 -2.11 -1.85
C ASN A 122 8.03 -3.34 -1.24
N ILE A 123 8.26 -3.33 0.07
CA ILE A 123 8.84 -4.47 0.80
C ILE A 123 7.92 -5.70 0.77
N GLY A 124 6.60 -5.51 0.81
CA GLY A 124 5.61 -6.59 0.74
C GLY A 124 5.71 -7.42 -0.54
N THR A 125 6.23 -6.84 -1.65
CA THR A 125 6.46 -7.56 -2.90
C THR A 125 7.53 -8.64 -2.79
N GLY A 126 8.40 -8.57 -1.78
CA GLY A 126 9.39 -9.61 -1.44
C GLY A 126 8.79 -10.82 -0.73
N HIS A 127 7.49 -10.84 -0.44
CA HIS A 127 6.87 -11.99 0.24
C HIS A 127 6.82 -13.22 -0.66
N ARG A 128 6.98 -14.41 -0.06
CA ARG A 128 7.05 -15.73 -0.75
C ARG A 128 5.90 -16.00 -1.72
N VAL A 129 4.74 -15.44 -1.47
CA VAL A 129 3.55 -15.61 -2.33
C VAL A 129 3.78 -15.06 -3.75
N LEU A 130 4.73 -14.13 -3.93
CA LEU A 130 5.11 -13.52 -5.20
C LEU A 130 6.47 -14.01 -5.76
N ASP A 131 7.17 -14.97 -5.11
CA ASP A 131 8.55 -15.35 -5.49
C ASP A 131 8.68 -15.88 -6.93
N HIS A 132 7.70 -16.64 -7.39
CA HIS A 132 7.73 -17.25 -8.73
C HIS A 132 6.97 -16.43 -9.78
N ARG A 133 6.56 -15.20 -9.45
CA ARG A 133 5.84 -14.33 -10.35
C ARG A 133 6.75 -13.28 -10.96
N ARG A 134 6.46 -12.94 -12.21
CA ARG A 134 7.15 -11.88 -12.95
C ARG A 134 6.16 -10.79 -13.32
N PHE A 135 6.58 -9.56 -13.11
CA PHE A 135 5.76 -8.37 -13.40
C PHE A 135 6.50 -7.48 -14.39
N PRO A 136 6.19 -7.59 -15.67
CA PRO A 136 6.84 -6.76 -16.69
C PRO A 136 6.55 -5.27 -16.51
N ILE A 137 5.46 -4.91 -15.87
CA ILE A 137 5.08 -3.53 -15.57
C ILE A 137 4.99 -3.38 -14.04
N VAL A 138 5.76 -2.42 -13.52
CA VAL A 138 5.72 -1.99 -12.11
C VAL A 138 5.33 -0.53 -12.07
N LEU A 139 4.27 -0.22 -11.34
CA LEU A 139 3.87 1.14 -10.99
C LEU A 139 4.16 1.35 -9.51
N MET A 140 4.85 2.43 -9.18
CA MET A 140 5.16 2.81 -7.80
C MET A 140 4.59 4.20 -7.55
N ASP A 141 3.64 4.27 -6.63
CA ASP A 141 3.06 5.51 -6.15
C ASP A 141 3.81 6.03 -4.92
N GLU A 142 3.79 7.34 -4.71
CA GLU A 142 4.56 8.02 -3.65
C GLU A 142 6.05 7.60 -3.68
N ALA A 143 6.61 7.47 -4.90
CA ALA A 143 7.95 6.92 -5.10
C ALA A 143 9.07 7.77 -4.47
N THR A 144 8.80 9.04 -4.21
CA THR A 144 9.71 9.97 -3.52
C THR A 144 9.82 9.73 -2.02
N GLN A 145 8.84 9.03 -1.42
CA GLN A 145 8.87 8.67 0.00
C GLN A 145 9.56 7.32 0.27
N ALA A 146 9.95 6.60 -0.78
CA ALA A 146 10.62 5.31 -0.67
C ALA A 146 12.14 5.45 -0.74
N ILE A 147 12.86 4.86 0.23
CA ILE A 147 14.31 4.68 0.10
C ILE A 147 14.61 3.81 -1.13
N GLU A 148 15.73 4.06 -1.81
CA GLU A 148 16.05 3.34 -3.04
C GLU A 148 16.07 1.81 -2.86
N PRO A 149 16.66 1.22 -1.79
CA PRO A 149 16.60 -0.22 -1.56
C PRO A 149 15.19 -0.80 -1.50
N SER A 150 14.23 -0.07 -0.91
CA SER A 150 12.82 -0.48 -0.88
C SER A 150 12.23 -0.52 -2.30
N SER A 151 12.54 0.47 -3.13
CA SER A 151 12.10 0.56 -4.53
C SER A 151 12.66 -0.58 -5.40
N MET A 152 13.84 -1.11 -5.08
CA MET A 152 14.46 -2.19 -5.85
C MET A 152 13.75 -3.53 -5.67
N VAL A 153 13.02 -3.75 -4.57
CA VAL A 153 12.32 -5.03 -4.32
C VAL A 153 11.28 -5.33 -5.39
N PRO A 154 10.28 -4.46 -5.70
CA PRO A 154 9.34 -4.69 -6.78
C PRO A 154 10.00 -4.71 -8.16
N ILE A 155 11.03 -3.89 -8.40
CA ILE A 155 11.76 -3.85 -9.67
C ILE A 155 12.42 -5.21 -9.96
N SER A 156 12.99 -5.88 -8.94
CA SER A 156 13.62 -7.18 -9.06
C SER A 156 12.67 -8.31 -9.50
N LYS A 157 11.36 -8.10 -9.42
CA LYS A 157 10.34 -9.07 -9.88
C LYS A 157 10.19 -9.15 -11.40
N GLY A 158 11.18 -8.73 -12.17
CA GLY A 158 11.22 -8.85 -13.63
C GLY A 158 10.65 -7.65 -14.38
N CYS A 159 10.74 -6.47 -13.75
CA CYS A 159 10.31 -5.20 -14.34
C CYS A 159 11.02 -4.92 -15.67
N ARG A 160 10.23 -4.56 -16.69
CA ARG A 160 10.70 -4.06 -17.99
C ARG A 160 10.23 -2.64 -18.26
N GLN A 161 9.09 -2.27 -17.69
CA GLN A 161 8.53 -0.92 -17.72
C GLN A 161 8.25 -0.46 -16.30
N LEU A 162 8.98 0.55 -15.86
CA LEU A 162 8.83 1.17 -14.56
C LEU A 162 8.07 2.50 -14.72
N ILE A 163 7.02 2.69 -13.92
CA ILE A 163 6.25 3.92 -13.84
C ILE A 163 6.37 4.40 -12.39
N LEU A 164 7.06 5.52 -12.19
CA LEU A 164 7.18 6.17 -10.89
C LEU A 164 6.25 7.36 -10.85
N VAL A 165 5.42 7.42 -9.82
CA VAL A 165 4.54 8.55 -9.51
C VAL A 165 4.97 9.09 -8.15
N GLY A 166 5.12 10.39 -8.04
CA GLY A 166 5.57 11.03 -6.81
C GLY A 166 5.90 12.49 -7.03
N ASP A 167 6.21 13.17 -5.95
CA ASP A 167 6.50 14.59 -5.95
C ASP A 167 7.73 14.89 -5.08
N HIS A 168 8.84 15.20 -5.73
CA HIS A 168 10.11 15.47 -5.06
C HIS A 168 10.17 16.81 -4.32
N CYS A 169 9.16 17.66 -4.49
CA CYS A 169 8.97 18.88 -3.71
C CYS A 169 8.20 18.64 -2.40
N GLN A 170 7.70 17.42 -2.18
CA GLN A 170 7.04 17.00 -0.95
C GLN A 170 8.00 16.23 -0.03
N LEU A 171 7.45 15.38 0.85
CA LEU A 171 8.24 14.69 1.87
C LEU A 171 9.22 13.68 1.26
N PRO A 172 10.50 13.70 1.67
CA PRO A 172 11.48 12.67 1.31
C PRO A 172 11.27 11.38 2.09
N PRO A 173 12.02 10.31 1.80
CA PRO A 173 12.03 9.10 2.60
C PRO A 173 12.35 9.37 4.06
N THR A 174 11.66 8.68 4.97
CA THR A 174 11.94 8.77 6.41
C THR A 174 13.14 7.88 6.76
N VAL A 175 14.21 8.47 7.25
CA VAL A 175 15.41 7.78 7.74
C VAL A 175 15.64 8.17 9.20
N ILE A 176 15.67 7.18 10.10
CA ILE A 176 15.80 7.43 11.56
C ILE A 176 17.25 7.71 11.96
N SER A 177 18.21 7.03 11.33
CA SER A 177 19.63 7.19 11.63
C SER A 177 20.20 8.39 10.91
N ASN A 178 20.80 9.33 11.65
CA ASN A 178 21.49 10.49 11.07
C ASN A 178 22.66 10.07 10.18
N ASP A 179 23.45 9.08 10.61
CA ASP A 179 24.57 8.57 9.82
C ASP A 179 24.10 7.97 8.48
N ALA A 180 22.98 7.27 8.50
CA ALA A 180 22.40 6.71 7.29
C ALA A 180 21.82 7.81 6.37
N GLN A 181 21.26 8.86 6.93
CA GLN A 181 20.78 10.04 6.20
C GLN A 181 21.96 10.77 5.53
N GLU A 182 23.05 11.02 6.26
CA GLU A 182 24.28 11.62 5.74
C GLU A 182 24.95 10.73 4.69
N GLY A 183 24.87 9.40 4.88
CA GLY A 183 25.31 8.39 3.90
C GLY A 183 24.47 8.31 2.62
N GLY A 184 23.41 9.11 2.51
CA GLY A 184 22.57 9.22 1.31
C GLY A 184 21.38 8.27 1.23
N LEU A 185 21.06 7.52 2.32
CA LEU A 185 19.90 6.61 2.33
C LEU A 185 18.56 7.35 2.15
N GLY A 186 18.49 8.63 2.51
CA GLY A 186 17.30 9.47 2.33
C GLY A 186 17.04 9.94 0.90
N ARG A 187 17.93 9.64 -0.05
CA ARG A 187 17.72 9.95 -1.47
C ARG A 187 16.89 8.86 -2.12
N SER A 188 15.75 9.23 -2.69
CA SER A 188 14.87 8.28 -3.40
C SER A 188 15.43 7.90 -4.78
N LEU A 189 15.00 6.75 -5.31
CA LEU A 189 15.27 6.39 -6.72
C LEU A 189 14.70 7.45 -7.67
N PHE A 190 13.54 8.02 -7.35
CA PHE A 190 12.89 9.06 -8.15
C PHE A 190 13.78 10.28 -8.30
N GLU A 191 14.28 10.84 -7.19
CA GLU A 191 15.20 11.99 -7.21
C GLU A 191 16.50 11.66 -7.97
N ARG A 192 17.08 10.50 -7.70
CA ARG A 192 18.30 10.10 -8.39
C ARG A 192 18.13 10.02 -9.91
N LEU A 193 16.98 9.55 -10.38
CA LEU A 193 16.70 9.49 -11.82
C LEU A 193 16.52 10.89 -12.44
N ILE A 194 15.91 11.83 -11.73
CA ILE A 194 15.83 13.23 -12.17
C ILE A 194 17.23 13.84 -12.27
N ASP A 195 18.07 13.64 -11.26
CA ASP A 195 19.43 14.19 -11.22
C ASP A 195 20.33 13.68 -12.35
N VAL A 196 20.13 12.45 -12.82
CA VAL A 196 20.84 11.93 -13.99
C VAL A 196 20.17 12.31 -15.32
N GLY A 197 19.16 13.18 -15.28
CA GLY A 197 18.56 13.79 -16.47
C GLY A 197 17.36 13.04 -17.09
N ILE A 198 16.77 12.09 -16.36
CA ILE A 198 15.50 11.49 -16.78
C ILE A 198 14.39 12.55 -16.67
N LYS A 199 13.72 12.84 -17.77
CA LYS A 199 12.66 13.84 -17.80
C LYS A 199 11.39 13.29 -17.15
N SER A 200 10.85 14.05 -16.18
CA SER A 200 9.55 13.81 -15.59
C SER A 200 8.44 14.52 -16.35
N HIS A 201 7.22 14.00 -16.24
CA HIS A 201 5.99 14.65 -16.70
C HIS A 201 5.28 15.20 -15.47
N MET A 202 5.13 16.51 -15.40
CA MET A 202 4.45 17.18 -14.31
C MET A 202 2.93 17.19 -14.55
N LEU A 203 2.16 16.78 -13.56
CA LEU A 203 0.72 17.01 -13.52
C LEU A 203 0.48 18.41 -12.96
N THR A 204 -0.13 19.29 -13.76
CA THR A 204 -0.25 20.71 -13.41
C THR A 204 -1.59 21.08 -12.79
N VAL A 205 -2.65 20.27 -12.99
CA VAL A 205 -3.99 20.58 -12.52
C VAL A 205 -4.26 19.91 -11.17
N GLN A 206 -4.53 20.70 -10.14
CA GLN A 206 -4.89 20.23 -8.81
C GLN A 206 -6.43 20.31 -8.60
N TYR A 207 -6.98 19.35 -7.82
CA TYR A 207 -8.41 19.25 -7.50
C TYR A 207 -8.68 19.22 -5.99
N ARG A 208 -7.66 19.41 -5.16
CA ARG A 208 -7.73 19.27 -3.70
C ARG A 208 -8.06 20.58 -3.00
N MET A 209 -7.29 21.62 -3.29
CA MET A 209 -7.25 22.84 -2.53
C MET A 209 -8.18 23.93 -3.13
N HIS A 210 -8.66 24.82 -2.25
CA HIS A 210 -9.16 26.12 -2.69
C HIS A 210 -8.10 26.86 -3.53
N PRO A 211 -8.45 27.56 -4.63
CA PRO A 211 -7.49 28.22 -5.51
C PRO A 211 -6.47 29.12 -4.80
N VAL A 212 -6.90 29.91 -3.83
CA VAL A 212 -6.02 30.78 -3.02
C VAL A 212 -4.94 29.98 -2.27
N LEU A 213 -5.26 28.80 -1.74
CA LEU A 213 -4.30 27.97 -1.02
C LEU A 213 -3.24 27.37 -1.94
N ARG A 214 -3.54 27.20 -3.23
CA ARG A 214 -2.61 26.71 -4.25
C ARG A 214 -1.56 27.75 -4.62
N GLU A 215 -1.84 29.07 -4.52
CA GLU A 215 -0.96 30.13 -5.02
C GLU A 215 0.45 30.07 -4.44
N PHE A 216 0.57 29.98 -3.12
CA PHE A 216 1.88 29.94 -2.46
C PHE A 216 2.69 28.67 -2.86
N PRO A 217 2.21 27.43 -2.74
CA PRO A 217 2.98 26.27 -3.15
C PRO A 217 3.28 26.27 -4.65
N SER A 218 2.37 26.75 -5.49
CA SER A 218 2.61 26.87 -6.93
C SER A 218 3.81 27.77 -7.21
N ALA A 219 3.80 28.98 -6.67
CA ALA A 219 4.89 29.94 -6.88
C ALA A 219 6.23 29.48 -6.25
N ARG A 220 6.16 28.85 -5.06
CA ARG A 220 7.36 28.50 -4.28
C ARG A 220 8.08 27.26 -4.75
N PHE A 221 7.33 26.23 -5.20
CA PHE A 221 7.85 24.88 -5.44
C PHE A 221 7.65 24.39 -6.88
N TYR A 222 6.72 24.98 -7.64
CA TYR A 222 6.32 24.48 -8.95
C TYR A 222 6.40 25.53 -10.07
N ASP A 223 7.23 26.54 -9.90
CA ASP A 223 7.47 27.63 -10.89
C ASP A 223 6.17 28.32 -11.36
N GLY A 224 5.14 28.38 -10.52
CA GLY A 224 3.83 28.95 -10.85
C GLY A 224 2.99 28.11 -11.83
N LYS A 225 3.36 26.85 -12.07
CA LYS A 225 2.75 26.00 -13.12
C LYS A 225 1.49 25.26 -12.67
N LEU A 226 1.14 25.30 -11.37
CA LEU A 226 -0.08 24.63 -10.91
C LEU A 226 -1.31 25.44 -11.32
N GLU A 227 -2.30 24.75 -11.87
CA GLU A 227 -3.59 25.25 -12.29
C GLU A 227 -4.69 24.65 -11.42
N ASP A 228 -5.85 25.31 -11.33
CA ASP A 228 -6.98 24.84 -10.55
C ASP A 228 -7.94 24.04 -11.43
N GLY A 229 -8.23 22.81 -11.03
CA GLY A 229 -9.26 21.95 -11.59
C GLY A 229 -10.57 21.97 -10.79
N CYS A 230 -10.62 22.80 -9.73
CA CYS A 230 -11.81 23.05 -8.93
C CYS A 230 -11.95 24.56 -8.67
N SER A 231 -13.18 25.01 -8.51
CA SER A 231 -13.48 26.42 -8.20
C SER A 231 -13.47 26.70 -6.68
N ALA A 232 -13.51 27.98 -6.31
CA ALA A 232 -13.65 28.40 -4.92
C ALA A 232 -14.97 27.91 -4.31
N GLU A 233 -16.05 27.91 -5.09
CA GLU A 233 -17.38 27.46 -4.67
C GLU A 233 -17.41 25.94 -4.42
N GLU A 234 -16.61 25.16 -5.15
CA GLU A 234 -16.47 23.70 -4.93
C GLU A 234 -15.60 23.36 -3.71
N ARG A 235 -14.85 24.33 -3.22
CA ARG A 235 -13.97 24.23 -2.04
C ARG A 235 -14.22 25.38 -1.07
N PRO A 236 -15.47 25.58 -0.58
CA PRO A 236 -15.81 26.72 0.24
C PRO A 236 -15.01 26.74 1.55
N ALA A 237 -14.84 27.93 2.10
CA ALA A 237 -14.29 28.08 3.44
C ALA A 237 -15.15 27.32 4.46
N PRO A 238 -14.56 26.53 5.39
CA PRO A 238 -15.31 25.84 6.43
C PRO A 238 -16.20 26.78 7.24
N ALA A 239 -17.44 26.36 7.50
CA ALA A 239 -18.35 27.08 8.36
C ALA A 239 -17.91 27.04 9.83
N GLY A 240 -18.30 28.03 10.63
CA GLY A 240 -17.99 28.11 12.06
C GLY A 240 -16.67 28.80 12.41
N VAL A 241 -15.87 29.15 11.42
CA VAL A 241 -14.64 29.94 11.60
C VAL A 241 -14.90 31.38 11.21
N LEU A 242 -14.44 32.32 12.04
CA LEU A 242 -14.44 33.74 11.71
C LEU A 242 -13.24 34.03 10.79
N TRP A 243 -13.46 33.91 9.49
CA TRP A 243 -12.42 34.16 8.50
C TRP A 243 -12.15 35.66 8.41
N PRO A 244 -10.88 36.10 8.38
CA PRO A 244 -10.53 37.50 8.14
C PRO A 244 -11.03 38.03 6.78
N ASP A 245 -11.02 37.15 5.79
CA ASP A 245 -11.52 37.36 4.44
C ASP A 245 -12.15 36.03 3.93
N TRP A 246 -13.39 36.06 3.50
CA TRP A 246 -14.15 34.93 3.01
C TRP A 246 -13.71 34.48 1.61
N ASP A 247 -13.21 35.42 0.82
CA ASP A 247 -12.66 35.11 -0.51
C ASP A 247 -11.25 34.54 -0.44
N HIS A 248 -10.58 34.78 0.70
CA HIS A 248 -9.24 34.28 0.99
C HIS A 248 -9.25 33.48 2.32
N PRO A 249 -9.72 32.21 2.32
CA PRO A 249 -9.86 31.40 3.53
C PRO A 249 -8.51 30.95 4.06
N PHE A 250 -7.71 31.88 4.49
CA PHE A 250 -6.42 31.72 5.13
C PHE A 250 -6.36 32.55 6.40
N ALA A 251 -6.07 31.91 7.53
CA ALA A 251 -5.94 32.61 8.81
C ALA A 251 -4.78 32.01 9.61
N PHE A 252 -3.97 32.86 10.21
CA PHE A 252 -2.96 32.47 11.17
C PHE A 252 -3.42 32.82 12.57
N ILE A 253 -3.63 31.83 13.42
CA ILE A 253 -4.07 32.01 14.81
C ILE A 253 -2.92 31.60 15.72
N PRO A 254 -2.19 32.55 16.32
CA PRO A 254 -1.09 32.22 17.21
C PRO A 254 -1.63 31.63 18.53
N ILE A 255 -1.11 30.46 18.88
CA ILE A 255 -1.47 29.76 20.14
C ILE A 255 -0.19 29.50 20.91
N THR A 256 -0.20 29.92 22.18
CA THR A 256 0.86 29.62 23.14
C THR A 256 0.43 28.43 23.98
N GLY A 257 1.04 27.29 23.76
CA GLY A 257 0.80 26.05 24.50
C GLY A 257 1.96 25.10 24.37
N SER A 258 2.14 24.22 25.38
CA SER A 258 3.17 23.19 25.35
C SER A 258 2.67 21.94 24.67
N GLU A 259 3.50 21.34 23.83
CA GLU A 259 3.26 20.01 23.30
C GLU A 259 3.35 18.96 24.41
N ILE A 260 2.46 17.99 24.36
CA ILE A 260 2.49 16.79 25.20
C ILE A 260 2.97 15.63 24.31
N GLN A 261 3.96 14.90 24.79
CA GLN A 261 4.43 13.68 24.16
C GLN A 261 3.79 12.48 24.86
N GLU A 262 3.18 11.58 24.11
CA GLU A 262 2.66 10.32 24.64
C GLU A 262 3.82 9.41 25.05
N GLU A 263 3.66 8.75 26.21
CA GLU A 263 4.69 7.83 26.75
C GLU A 263 4.90 6.60 25.85
N GLU A 264 3.85 6.13 25.18
CA GLU A 264 3.91 5.03 24.22
C GLU A 264 3.72 5.56 22.79
N GLY A 265 4.77 5.49 21.93
CA GLY A 265 4.66 5.76 20.50
C GLY A 265 5.29 7.06 20.01
N GLY A 266 5.72 7.96 20.88
CA GLY A 266 6.42 9.19 20.51
C GLY A 266 5.56 10.24 19.78
N SER A 267 4.26 10.04 19.68
CA SER A 267 3.31 11.02 19.15
C SER A 267 3.25 12.26 20.01
N ARG A 268 3.11 13.42 19.37
CA ARG A 268 2.97 14.72 20.04
C ARG A 268 1.59 15.29 19.78
N SER A 269 1.00 15.90 20.78
CA SER A 269 -0.26 16.61 20.69
C SER A 269 -0.15 17.98 21.38
N ASN A 270 -0.94 18.94 20.94
CA ASN A 270 -1.06 20.25 21.59
C ASN A 270 -2.52 20.48 21.98
N PRO A 271 -2.89 20.25 23.25
CA PRO A 271 -4.27 20.45 23.71
C PRO A 271 -4.80 21.85 23.54
N SER A 272 -3.91 22.86 23.62
CA SER A 272 -4.29 24.27 23.43
C SER A 272 -4.70 24.57 21.99
N GLU A 273 -3.99 23.97 21.03
CA GLU A 273 -4.36 24.06 19.60
C GLU A 273 -5.67 23.31 19.31
N ALA A 274 -5.79 22.08 19.84
CA ALA A 274 -7.01 21.29 19.71
C ALA A 274 -8.25 22.03 20.25
N ALA A 275 -8.14 22.62 21.47
CA ALA A 275 -9.22 23.38 22.08
C ALA A 275 -9.58 24.66 21.29
N ARG A 276 -8.69 25.19 20.44
CA ARG A 276 -8.96 26.37 19.62
C ARG A 276 -9.68 26.02 18.32
N ILE A 277 -9.50 24.81 17.84
CA ILE A 277 -10.18 24.32 16.62
C ILE A 277 -11.64 23.95 16.93
N TYR A 278 -11.93 23.50 18.15
CA TYR A 278 -13.28 23.24 18.67
C TYR A 278 -14.00 24.53 19.07
#